data_a837c1af22cafc2b9326ce506f1e71f8
#
_entry.id   a837c1af22cafc2b9326ce506f1e71f8
#
_cell.length_a   1.000
_cell.length_b   1.000
_cell.length_c   1.000
_cell.angle_alpha   90.00
_cell.angle_beta   90.00
_cell.angle_gamma   90.00
#
_symmetry.space_group_name_H-M   'P 1'
#
loop_
_entity.id
_entity.type
_entity.pdbx_description
1 polymer ?
#
loop_
_entity_poly.entity_id
_entity_poly.type
_entity_poly.pdbx_seq_one_letter_code
_entity_poly.pdbx_strand_id
1 'polypeptide(L)'
;GYSFYGGTQNDTIPTAGKMLPGEVAQDTTAFKGKPYEGSDIMLTARAYGDRIVLRWAPSDYAAWMRLNLIGYNIYRWDEKNHCDTLALALKPKTLEEFRAKYAPNDSVATIGYGLIYGDNLKKPTETREEPGSYGSMLELYDDQVTSLAFAILASEWRQDLAEDMAMRFVDRNVRKGARYTYIIQPARRFENDNMFIKGKEVSNVENKPYVPAPYNVGLTDSITGQLAVTLYWTDKHNSSFEIERRVAGTQEWRRVNSKPYMPMYKQDLDDKDEEVMYVDKVPQPGTYEYRVMAHDAFGDTTAPSETVTVKVGDMKPPKGPTITLVNIDRPDEKDPTKQIFATISWQKD
;
A
#
# COMPACT_ATOMS: atom_id res chain seq x y z
N GLY A 1 3.73 10.43 -3.02
CA GLY A 1 2.35 10.19 -3.38
C GLY A 1 2.13 8.72 -3.59
N TYR A 2 1.29 8.09 -2.77
CA TYR A 2 0.87 6.71 -3.01
C TYR A 2 0.06 6.68 -4.30
N SER A 3 0.58 6.01 -5.31
CA SER A 3 -0.04 5.87 -6.61
C SER A 3 -0.89 4.60 -6.62
N PHE A 4 -2.22 4.75 -6.76
CA PHE A 4 -3.12 3.65 -7.08
C PHE A 4 -2.88 3.24 -8.55
N TYR A 5 -1.83 2.51 -8.85
CA TYR A 5 -1.58 1.98 -10.17
C TYR A 5 -1.74 0.46 -10.20
N GLY A 6 -2.86 0.05 -10.70
CA GLY A 6 -3.12 -1.32 -11.09
C GLY A 6 -4.19 -1.33 -12.16
N GLY A 7 -3.88 -0.87 -13.34
CA GLY A 7 -4.77 -0.90 -14.49
C GLY A 7 -4.26 0.02 -15.59
N THR A 8 -4.22 -0.45 -16.80
CA THR A 8 -3.86 0.29 -18.00
C THR A 8 -4.49 1.68 -17.99
N GLN A 9 -3.65 2.70 -17.82
CA GLN A 9 -4.02 4.08 -18.04
C GLN A 9 -4.49 4.26 -19.49
N ASN A 10 -5.77 4.59 -19.64
CA ASN A 10 -6.21 5.43 -20.71
C ASN A 10 -6.68 6.75 -20.08
N ASP A 11 -5.75 7.68 -19.92
CA ASP A 11 -6.06 9.08 -19.61
C ASP A 11 -6.77 9.69 -20.82
N THR A 12 -8.03 9.35 -20.99
CA THR A 12 -8.90 10.13 -21.89
C THR A 12 -9.64 11.13 -21.03
N ILE A 13 -9.28 12.41 -21.22
CA ILE A 13 -10.10 13.56 -20.86
C ILE A 13 -11.55 13.24 -21.24
N PRO A 14 -12.56 13.42 -20.37
CA PRO A 14 -13.95 13.16 -20.72
C PRO A 14 -14.26 13.81 -22.07
N THR A 15 -14.68 13.02 -23.04
CA THR A 15 -15.08 13.52 -24.34
C THR A 15 -16.23 14.49 -24.10
N ALA A 16 -16.05 15.74 -24.47
CA ALA A 16 -17.07 16.78 -24.37
C ALA A 16 -18.39 16.25 -24.94
N GLY A 17 -19.40 16.06 -24.08
CA GLY A 17 -20.72 15.64 -24.52
C GLY A 17 -21.53 14.75 -23.59
N LYS A 18 -20.94 14.10 -22.57
CA LYS A 18 -21.72 13.32 -21.59
C LYS A 18 -22.03 14.17 -20.36
N MET A 19 -23.18 14.82 -20.33
CA MET A 19 -23.69 15.48 -19.11
C MET A 19 -24.33 14.44 -18.19
N LEU A 20 -24.03 14.51 -16.90
CA LEU A 20 -24.65 13.70 -15.87
C LEU A 20 -26.02 14.25 -15.51
N PRO A 21 -27.00 13.39 -15.10
CA PRO A 21 -28.27 13.88 -14.60
C PRO A 21 -28.09 14.88 -13.45
N GLY A 22 -28.56 16.11 -13.60
CA GLY A 22 -28.41 17.19 -12.62
C GLY A 22 -27.12 18.01 -12.71
N GLU A 23 -26.28 17.78 -13.69
CA GLU A 23 -25.07 18.57 -13.93
C GLU A 23 -25.41 19.92 -14.57
N VAL A 24 -24.96 21.00 -13.92
CA VAL A 24 -25.01 22.35 -14.50
C VAL A 24 -23.66 22.60 -15.17
N ALA A 25 -23.67 23.04 -16.44
CA ALA A 25 -22.46 23.34 -17.19
C ALA A 25 -21.56 24.31 -16.39
N GLN A 26 -20.28 23.96 -16.27
CA GLN A 26 -19.31 24.82 -15.58
C GLN A 26 -18.97 26.02 -16.46
N ASP A 27 -19.20 27.22 -15.97
CA ASP A 27 -18.59 28.41 -16.52
C ASP A 27 -17.13 28.51 -16.02
N THR A 28 -16.20 28.07 -16.86
CA THR A 28 -14.76 28.09 -16.56
C THR A 28 -14.10 29.45 -16.87
N THR A 29 -14.87 30.46 -17.28
CA THR A 29 -14.34 31.73 -17.77
C THR A 29 -14.04 32.77 -16.66
N ALA A 30 -14.38 32.52 -15.41
CA ALA A 30 -14.32 33.49 -14.31
C ALA A 30 -12.98 33.61 -13.58
N PHE A 31 -11.98 32.75 -13.83
CA PHE A 31 -10.68 32.81 -13.16
C PHE A 31 -9.55 33.29 -14.04
N LYS A 32 -9.27 34.62 -13.99
CA LYS A 32 -8.01 35.23 -14.46
C LYS A 32 -6.91 35.03 -13.38
N GLY A 33 -6.49 33.81 -13.13
CA GLY A 33 -5.36 33.48 -12.29
C GLY A 33 -4.75 32.15 -12.76
N LYS A 34 -3.53 31.80 -12.31
CA LYS A 34 -2.98 30.46 -12.57
C LYS A 34 -4.07 29.42 -12.28
N PRO A 35 -4.29 28.45 -13.18
CA PRO A 35 -5.29 27.43 -12.92
C PRO A 35 -4.99 26.83 -11.55
N TYR A 36 -5.95 26.92 -10.64
CA TYR A 36 -5.89 26.21 -9.38
C TYR A 36 -5.93 24.71 -9.72
N GLU A 37 -4.86 24.00 -9.47
CA GLU A 37 -4.85 22.56 -9.51
C GLU A 37 -5.72 22.07 -8.35
N GLY A 38 -7.01 21.86 -8.64
CA GLY A 38 -7.96 21.37 -7.65
C GLY A 38 -7.60 19.95 -7.22
N SER A 39 -8.18 19.51 -6.12
CA SER A 39 -8.08 18.13 -5.68
C SER A 39 -8.78 17.19 -6.66
N ASP A 40 -8.26 15.98 -6.81
CA ASP A 40 -8.79 14.94 -7.68
C ASP A 40 -9.36 13.77 -6.86
N ILE A 41 -10.24 12.98 -7.50
CA ILE A 41 -10.61 11.65 -7.04
C ILE A 41 -9.87 10.65 -7.92
N MET A 42 -9.03 9.82 -7.34
CA MET A 42 -8.39 8.71 -8.04
C MET A 42 -9.35 7.54 -8.04
N LEU A 43 -9.78 7.08 -9.22
CA LEU A 43 -10.74 5.99 -9.38
C LEU A 43 -10.11 4.86 -10.18
N THR A 44 -10.32 3.64 -9.72
CA THR A 44 -9.99 2.42 -10.46
C THR A 44 -11.15 1.42 -10.39
N ALA A 45 -11.25 0.53 -11.37
CA ALA A 45 -12.28 -0.48 -11.44
C ALA A 45 -11.70 -1.84 -11.80
N ARG A 46 -12.27 -2.90 -11.22
CA ARG A 46 -11.93 -4.29 -11.55
C ARG A 46 -13.19 -5.12 -11.75
N ALA A 47 -13.22 -5.83 -12.87
CA ALA A 47 -14.27 -6.77 -13.18
C ALA A 47 -13.91 -8.18 -12.67
N TYR A 48 -14.95 -8.92 -12.20
CA TYR A 48 -14.82 -10.30 -11.73
C TYR A 48 -15.73 -11.27 -12.50
N GLY A 49 -16.48 -10.76 -13.49
CA GLY A 49 -17.43 -11.54 -14.29
C GLY A 49 -18.85 -11.55 -13.73
N ASP A 50 -19.00 -11.62 -12.43
CA ASP A 50 -20.29 -11.54 -11.71
C ASP A 50 -20.54 -10.15 -11.11
N ARG A 51 -19.52 -9.32 -11.01
CA ARG A 51 -19.55 -7.97 -10.45
C ARG A 51 -18.41 -7.11 -10.99
N ILE A 52 -18.55 -5.81 -10.83
CA ILE A 52 -17.47 -4.84 -11.01
C ILE A 52 -17.30 -4.09 -9.70
N VAL A 53 -16.06 -4.01 -9.24
CA VAL A 53 -15.68 -3.31 -8.01
C VAL A 53 -15.00 -2.01 -8.37
N LEU A 54 -15.48 -0.93 -7.77
CA LEU A 54 -14.86 0.39 -7.84
C LEU A 54 -14.08 0.64 -6.56
N ARG A 55 -12.88 1.19 -6.72
CA ARG A 55 -12.03 1.66 -5.62
C ARG A 55 -11.59 3.08 -5.92
N TRP A 56 -11.64 3.95 -4.93
CA TRP A 56 -11.20 5.31 -5.08
C TRP A 56 -10.59 5.86 -3.80
N ALA A 57 -9.83 6.93 -3.96
CA ALA A 57 -9.35 7.77 -2.89
C ALA A 57 -9.26 9.23 -3.38
N PRO A 58 -9.54 10.22 -2.54
CA PRO A 58 -9.19 11.61 -2.83
C PRO A 58 -7.67 11.80 -2.88
N SER A 59 -7.22 12.77 -3.66
CA SER A 59 -5.79 13.06 -3.85
C SER A 59 -5.10 13.65 -2.62
N ASP A 60 -5.88 14.24 -1.70
CA ASP A 60 -5.36 14.88 -0.49
C ASP A 60 -6.33 14.79 0.69
N TYR A 61 -5.78 15.03 1.88
CA TYR A 61 -6.51 14.92 3.15
C TYR A 61 -7.69 15.90 3.24
N ALA A 62 -7.53 17.13 2.79
CA ALA A 62 -8.59 18.14 2.89
C ALA A 62 -9.80 17.77 2.02
N ALA A 63 -9.54 17.27 0.80
CA ALA A 63 -10.57 16.73 -0.06
C ALA A 63 -11.27 15.51 0.56
N TRP A 64 -10.49 14.60 1.15
CA TRP A 64 -11.04 13.43 1.82
C TRP A 64 -11.99 13.80 2.96
N MET A 65 -11.58 14.69 3.85
CA MET A 65 -12.43 15.14 4.97
C MET A 65 -13.72 15.80 4.49
N ARG A 66 -13.66 16.60 3.41
CA ARG A 66 -14.84 17.21 2.82
C ARG A 66 -15.77 16.20 2.17
N LEU A 67 -15.23 15.27 1.40
CA LEU A 67 -15.99 14.22 0.74
C LEU A 67 -16.65 13.27 1.75
N ASN A 68 -16.03 13.03 2.92
CA ASN A 68 -16.66 12.32 4.03
C ASN A 68 -17.93 13.03 4.55
N LEU A 69 -17.97 14.37 4.48
CA LEU A 69 -19.15 15.16 4.90
C LEU A 69 -20.24 15.22 3.85
N ILE A 70 -19.88 15.42 2.56
CA ILE A 70 -20.88 15.62 1.50
C ILE A 70 -21.24 14.32 0.77
N GLY A 71 -20.31 13.37 0.70
CA GLY A 71 -20.47 12.10 0.01
C GLY A 71 -20.12 12.14 -1.47
N TYR A 72 -20.27 10.98 -2.10
CA TYR A 72 -19.98 10.73 -3.50
C TYR A 72 -21.26 10.35 -4.25
N ASN A 73 -21.38 10.82 -5.50
CA ASN A 73 -22.35 10.27 -6.46
C ASN A 73 -21.60 9.33 -7.41
N ILE A 74 -22.22 8.19 -7.70
CA ILE A 74 -21.65 7.17 -8.59
C ILE A 74 -22.66 6.88 -9.69
N TYR A 75 -22.18 6.95 -10.93
CA TYR A 75 -22.97 6.72 -12.13
C TYR A 75 -22.30 5.66 -13.01
N ARG A 76 -23.13 4.93 -13.75
CA ARG A 76 -22.68 3.93 -14.71
C ARG A 76 -23.33 4.16 -16.06
N TRP A 77 -22.57 4.15 -17.12
CA TRP A 77 -23.03 4.07 -18.50
C TRP A 77 -22.82 2.69 -19.06
N ASP A 78 -23.79 2.18 -19.78
CA ASP A 78 -23.65 0.97 -20.57
C ASP A 78 -23.25 1.27 -22.04
N GLU A 79 -23.07 0.22 -22.84
CA GLU A 79 -22.70 0.32 -24.25
C GLU A 79 -23.77 1.02 -25.12
N LYS A 80 -25.00 1.12 -24.64
CA LYS A 80 -26.11 1.80 -25.30
C LYS A 80 -26.26 3.26 -24.85
N ASN A 81 -25.28 3.79 -24.12
CA ASN A 81 -25.34 5.11 -23.49
C ASN A 81 -26.49 5.30 -22.49
N HIS A 82 -27.02 4.24 -21.95
CA HIS A 82 -27.96 4.34 -20.83
C HIS A 82 -27.19 4.62 -19.54
N CYS A 83 -27.64 5.60 -18.77
CA CYS A 83 -27.03 6.02 -17.52
C CYS A 83 -27.84 5.55 -16.31
N ASP A 84 -27.22 4.77 -15.45
CA ASP A 84 -27.75 4.37 -14.15
C ASP A 84 -27.10 5.17 -13.03
N THR A 85 -27.91 5.61 -12.08
CA THR A 85 -27.43 6.17 -10.81
C THR A 85 -27.24 5.02 -9.82
N LEU A 86 -26.01 4.73 -9.46
CA LEU A 86 -25.68 3.62 -8.56
C LEU A 86 -25.68 4.04 -7.10
N ALA A 87 -25.24 5.26 -6.79
CA ALA A 87 -25.26 5.81 -5.44
C ALA A 87 -25.41 7.34 -5.49
N LEU A 88 -26.12 7.89 -4.51
CA LEU A 88 -26.22 9.33 -4.27
C LEU A 88 -25.78 9.64 -2.84
N ALA A 89 -24.89 10.63 -2.70
CA ALA A 89 -24.35 11.09 -1.45
C ALA A 89 -23.81 9.94 -0.56
N LEU A 90 -23.13 8.97 -1.18
CA LEU A 90 -22.50 7.85 -0.47
C LEU A 90 -21.45 8.39 0.51
N LYS A 91 -21.63 8.14 1.79
CA LYS A 91 -20.79 8.63 2.88
C LYS A 91 -20.24 7.46 3.70
N PRO A 92 -19.17 7.68 4.46
CA PRO A 92 -18.78 6.75 5.51
C PRO A 92 -19.95 6.47 6.46
N LYS A 93 -20.00 5.26 6.97
CA LYS A 93 -20.91 4.90 8.06
C LYS A 93 -20.67 5.78 9.28
N THR A 94 -21.70 6.01 10.08
CA THR A 94 -21.57 6.76 11.32
C THR A 94 -20.69 6.02 12.34
N LEU A 95 -20.14 6.74 13.31
CA LEU A 95 -19.35 6.12 14.37
C LEU A 95 -20.13 5.05 15.15
N GLU A 96 -21.44 5.25 15.32
CA GLU A 96 -22.33 4.27 15.96
C GLU A 96 -22.45 2.99 15.14
N GLU A 97 -22.64 3.12 13.82
CA GLU A 97 -22.69 1.97 12.91
C GLU A 97 -21.37 1.20 12.88
N PHE A 98 -20.22 1.89 12.89
CA PHE A 98 -18.91 1.23 13.02
C PHE A 98 -18.79 0.46 14.33
N ARG A 99 -19.12 1.08 15.46
CA ARG A 99 -19.08 0.44 16.78
C ARG A 99 -20.03 -0.74 16.91
N ALA A 100 -21.16 -0.70 16.21
CA ALA A 100 -22.12 -1.81 16.20
C ALA A 100 -21.61 -2.99 15.34
N LYS A 101 -20.86 -2.71 14.28
CA LYS A 101 -20.40 -3.73 13.31
C LYS A 101 -19.08 -4.38 13.70
N TYR A 102 -18.14 -3.60 14.22
CA TYR A 102 -16.78 -4.05 14.49
C TYR A 102 -16.52 -4.27 15.97
N ALA A 103 -15.79 -5.33 16.28
CA ALA A 103 -15.41 -5.61 17.66
C ALA A 103 -14.47 -4.51 18.23
N PRO A 104 -14.55 -4.19 19.53
CA PRO A 104 -13.70 -3.17 20.14
C PRO A 104 -12.19 -3.42 20.01
N ASN A 105 -11.77 -4.68 19.83
CA ASN A 105 -10.38 -5.10 19.64
C ASN A 105 -10.00 -5.27 18.15
N ASP A 106 -10.89 -4.92 17.23
CA ASP A 106 -10.56 -4.89 15.80
C ASP A 106 -9.69 -3.65 15.51
N SER A 107 -8.38 -3.86 15.53
CA SER A 107 -7.40 -2.78 15.37
C SER A 107 -7.49 -2.10 14.01
N VAL A 108 -7.75 -2.85 12.93
CA VAL A 108 -7.83 -2.28 11.58
C VAL A 108 -9.07 -1.40 11.43
N ALA A 109 -10.22 -1.88 11.89
CA ALA A 109 -11.45 -1.08 11.88
C ALA A 109 -11.31 0.16 12.77
N THR A 110 -10.69 0.01 13.94
CA THR A 110 -10.44 1.11 14.87
C THR A 110 -9.56 2.20 14.23
N ILE A 111 -8.52 1.82 13.49
CA ILE A 111 -7.72 2.77 12.71
C ILE A 111 -8.60 3.45 11.67
N GLY A 112 -9.33 2.68 10.84
CA GLY A 112 -10.13 3.21 9.74
C GLY A 112 -11.13 4.28 10.19
N TYR A 113 -12.01 3.96 11.15
CA TYR A 113 -13.00 4.93 11.60
C TYR A 113 -12.41 6.00 12.55
N GLY A 114 -11.30 5.71 13.23
CA GLY A 114 -10.56 6.68 14.00
C GLY A 114 -10.02 7.82 13.19
N LEU A 115 -9.54 7.52 12.01
CA LEU A 115 -9.04 8.52 11.06
C LEU A 115 -10.15 9.42 10.51
N ILE A 116 -11.39 8.92 10.44
CA ILE A 116 -12.56 9.70 9.98
C ILE A 116 -13.12 10.57 11.11
N TYR A 117 -13.23 10.02 12.33
CA TYR A 117 -13.96 10.64 13.43
C TYR A 117 -13.06 11.26 14.52
N GLY A 118 -11.73 11.13 14.39
CA GLY A 118 -10.74 11.87 15.19
C GLY A 118 -10.79 11.61 16.68
N ASP A 119 -10.81 12.69 17.47
CA ASP A 119 -10.63 12.71 18.92
C ASP A 119 -11.65 11.92 19.77
N ASN A 120 -12.66 11.32 19.14
CA ASN A 120 -13.65 10.48 19.80
C ASN A 120 -13.13 9.08 20.16
N LEU A 121 -11.86 8.78 19.81
CA LEU A 121 -11.23 7.51 20.12
C LEU A 121 -10.17 7.70 21.22
N LYS A 122 -10.22 6.82 22.21
CA LYS A 122 -9.12 6.72 23.17
C LYS A 122 -7.89 6.18 22.44
N LYS A 123 -6.76 6.89 22.54
CA LYS A 123 -5.46 6.36 22.07
C LYS A 123 -5.23 4.99 22.72
N PRO A 124 -4.76 3.98 21.98
CA PRO A 124 -4.35 2.72 22.57
C PRO A 124 -3.27 2.99 23.63
N THR A 125 -3.39 2.35 24.77
CA THR A 125 -2.36 2.40 25.83
C THR A 125 -1.05 1.89 25.27
N GLU A 126 0.05 2.59 25.56
CA GLU A 126 1.41 2.32 25.14
C GLU A 126 1.81 0.85 25.36
N THR A 127 1.68 0.04 24.35
CA THR A 127 2.41 -1.21 24.24
C THR A 127 3.50 -0.98 23.19
N ARG A 128 4.75 -1.16 23.58
CA ARG A 128 5.89 -1.20 22.65
C ARG A 128 5.66 -2.34 21.68
N GLU A 129 5.02 -2.02 20.59
CA GLU A 129 4.78 -2.99 19.51
C GLU A 129 5.97 -3.00 18.54
N GLU A 130 6.18 -4.15 17.89
CA GLU A 130 7.25 -4.31 16.91
C GLU A 130 7.10 -3.32 15.73
N PRO A 131 8.20 -2.82 15.14
CA PRO A 131 8.16 -1.98 13.95
C PRO A 131 7.34 -2.65 12.84
N GLY A 132 6.39 -1.90 12.24
CA GLY A 132 5.45 -2.44 11.26
C GLY A 132 4.18 -3.06 11.85
N SER A 133 4.02 -3.04 13.17
CA SER A 133 2.76 -3.40 13.83
C SER A 133 1.73 -2.28 13.74
N TYR A 134 0.44 -2.62 13.94
CA TYR A 134 -0.63 -1.62 13.92
C TYR A 134 -0.46 -0.54 15.00
N GLY A 135 0.15 -0.86 16.15
CA GLY A 135 0.40 0.09 17.21
C GLY A 135 1.47 1.12 16.85
N SER A 136 2.55 0.68 16.20
CA SER A 136 3.59 1.61 15.72
C SER A 136 3.09 2.55 14.63
N MET A 137 2.05 2.15 13.89
CA MET A 137 1.42 3.00 12.86
C MET A 137 0.55 4.10 13.50
N LEU A 138 -0.09 3.83 14.62
CA LEU A 138 -0.88 4.83 15.34
C LEU A 138 -0.02 5.94 15.98
N GLU A 139 1.25 5.66 16.28
CA GLU A 139 2.19 6.68 16.77
C GLU A 139 2.58 7.71 15.68
N LEU A 140 2.44 7.35 14.39
CA LEU A 140 2.71 8.24 13.25
C LEU A 140 1.49 9.07 12.82
N TYR A 141 0.45 9.06 13.61
CA TYR A 141 -0.91 9.50 13.30
C TYR A 141 -1.11 11.03 13.22
N ASP A 142 -0.19 11.84 13.71
CA ASP A 142 -0.37 13.29 13.86
C ASP A 142 -0.23 14.12 12.58
N ASP A 143 0.11 13.51 11.43
CA ASP A 143 0.22 14.20 10.15
C ASP A 143 -0.99 13.91 9.24
N GLN A 144 -1.58 14.96 8.66
CA GLN A 144 -2.75 14.84 7.78
C GLN A 144 -2.49 13.94 6.56
N VAL A 145 -1.30 14.03 5.97
CA VAL A 145 -0.90 13.18 4.83
C VAL A 145 -0.81 11.73 5.27
N THR A 146 -0.23 11.49 6.43
CA THR A 146 -0.11 10.17 7.04
C THR A 146 -1.48 9.59 7.37
N SER A 147 -2.42 10.40 7.85
CA SER A 147 -3.80 9.98 8.16
C SER A 147 -4.53 9.46 6.92
N LEU A 148 -4.46 10.16 5.80
CA LEU A 148 -5.07 9.70 4.55
C LEU A 148 -4.41 8.41 4.05
N ALA A 149 -3.07 8.33 4.10
CA ALA A 149 -2.34 7.13 3.69
C ALA A 149 -2.76 5.90 4.52
N PHE A 150 -2.93 6.05 5.83
CA PHE A 150 -3.40 4.96 6.68
C PHE A 150 -4.87 4.60 6.45
N ALA A 151 -5.73 5.57 6.14
CA ALA A 151 -7.11 5.29 5.77
C ALA A 151 -7.19 4.45 4.49
N ILE A 152 -6.40 4.81 3.48
CA ILE A 152 -6.27 4.05 2.24
C ILE A 152 -5.77 2.63 2.54
N LEU A 153 -4.72 2.50 3.32
CA LEU A 153 -4.11 1.21 3.68
C LEU A 153 -5.09 0.31 4.46
N ALA A 154 -5.77 0.83 5.47
CA ALA A 154 -6.79 0.09 6.21
C ALA A 154 -7.92 -0.40 5.29
N SER A 155 -8.32 0.42 4.32
CA SER A 155 -9.32 0.07 3.32
C SER A 155 -8.85 -0.97 2.30
N GLU A 156 -7.55 -1.12 2.07
CA GLU A 156 -6.99 -2.18 1.21
C GLU A 156 -6.99 -3.54 1.92
N TRP A 157 -6.75 -3.55 3.21
CA TRP A 157 -6.75 -4.80 3.98
C TRP A 157 -8.12 -5.38 4.24
N ARG A 158 -9.14 -4.51 4.29
CA ARG A 158 -10.50 -4.89 4.67
C ARG A 158 -11.50 -4.32 3.68
N GLN A 159 -12.04 -5.18 2.81
CA GLN A 159 -13.03 -4.78 1.81
C GLN A 159 -14.33 -4.28 2.42
N ASP A 160 -14.79 -4.90 3.52
CA ASP A 160 -15.95 -4.47 4.29
C ASP A 160 -15.74 -3.08 4.90
N LEU A 161 -14.56 -2.82 5.44
CA LEU A 161 -14.17 -1.52 5.97
C LEU A 161 -14.07 -0.47 4.87
N ALA A 162 -13.53 -0.83 3.70
CA ALA A 162 -13.46 0.07 2.55
C ALA A 162 -14.85 0.53 2.08
N GLU A 163 -15.85 -0.37 2.10
CA GLU A 163 -17.24 -0.02 1.82
C GLU A 163 -17.81 0.93 2.87
N ASP A 164 -17.59 0.62 4.14
CA ASP A 164 -18.10 1.43 5.26
C ASP A 164 -17.40 2.80 5.35
N MET A 165 -16.16 2.92 4.88
CA MET A 165 -15.43 4.19 4.76
C MET A 165 -15.77 4.96 3.49
N ALA A 166 -16.70 4.50 2.67
CA ALA A 166 -17.05 5.07 1.36
C ALA A 166 -15.83 5.23 0.43
N MET A 167 -14.97 4.21 0.37
CA MET A 167 -13.81 4.13 -0.52
C MET A 167 -13.89 2.94 -1.47
N ARG A 168 -15.00 2.21 -1.47
CA ARG A 168 -15.29 1.03 -2.29
C ARG A 168 -16.77 0.94 -2.60
N PHE A 169 -17.10 0.49 -3.81
CA PHE A 169 -18.46 0.17 -4.22
C PHE A 169 -18.47 -1.09 -5.08
N VAL A 170 -19.50 -1.93 -4.91
CA VAL A 170 -19.65 -3.17 -5.67
C VAL A 170 -20.91 -3.07 -6.53
N ASP A 171 -20.71 -3.02 -7.83
CA ASP A 171 -21.79 -3.12 -8.80
C ASP A 171 -22.04 -4.59 -9.16
N ARG A 172 -23.17 -5.11 -8.71
CA ARG A 172 -23.62 -6.50 -8.96
C ARG A 172 -24.63 -6.62 -10.10
N ASN A 173 -25.11 -5.49 -10.60
CA ASN A 173 -26.07 -5.47 -11.69
C ASN A 173 -25.40 -5.30 -13.04
N VAL A 174 -24.44 -6.19 -13.33
CA VAL A 174 -23.62 -6.17 -14.54
C VAL A 174 -23.74 -7.47 -15.32
N ARG A 175 -23.73 -7.37 -16.64
CA ARG A 175 -23.77 -8.54 -17.53
C ARG A 175 -22.35 -8.97 -17.87
N LYS A 176 -22.10 -10.27 -17.88
CA LYS A 176 -20.81 -10.84 -18.31
C LYS A 176 -20.51 -10.45 -19.75
N GLY A 177 -19.28 -10.02 -20.03
CA GLY A 177 -18.83 -9.61 -21.35
C GLY A 177 -19.27 -8.20 -21.77
N ALA A 178 -20.20 -7.56 -21.05
CA ALA A 178 -20.59 -6.18 -21.34
C ALA A 178 -19.52 -5.19 -20.88
N ARG A 179 -19.52 -4.01 -21.50
CA ARG A 179 -18.61 -2.91 -21.15
C ARG A 179 -19.38 -1.78 -20.50
N TYR A 180 -18.73 -1.19 -19.50
CA TYR A 180 -19.31 -0.10 -18.71
C TYR A 180 -18.32 1.04 -18.56
N THR A 181 -18.85 2.24 -18.40
CA THR A 181 -18.11 3.43 -17.98
C THR A 181 -18.68 3.88 -16.65
N TYR A 182 -17.79 4.09 -15.68
CA TYR A 182 -18.17 4.57 -14.34
C TYR A 182 -17.66 5.97 -14.14
N ILE A 183 -18.46 6.79 -13.48
CA ILE A 183 -18.07 8.14 -13.06
C ILE A 183 -18.36 8.28 -11.57
N ILE A 184 -17.39 8.78 -10.84
CA ILE A 184 -17.54 9.20 -9.44
C ILE A 184 -17.31 10.70 -9.34
N GLN A 185 -18.15 11.37 -8.58
CA GLN A 185 -18.02 12.81 -8.34
C GLN A 185 -18.48 13.20 -6.94
N PRO A 186 -18.08 14.37 -6.43
CA PRO A 186 -18.66 14.95 -5.21
C PRO A 186 -20.19 15.04 -5.32
N ALA A 187 -20.91 14.71 -4.24
CA ALA A 187 -22.37 14.72 -4.26
C ALA A 187 -22.96 16.11 -4.42
N ARG A 188 -22.23 17.15 -4.05
CA ARG A 188 -22.60 18.56 -4.27
C ARG A 188 -21.35 19.43 -4.39
N ARG A 189 -21.50 20.60 -4.98
CA ARG A 189 -20.48 21.64 -4.95
C ARG A 189 -20.53 22.40 -3.63
N PHE A 190 -19.39 22.92 -3.22
CA PHE A 190 -19.32 23.89 -2.13
C PHE A 190 -19.49 25.30 -2.71
N GLU A 191 -20.61 25.95 -2.43
CA GLU A 191 -20.98 27.24 -3.04
C GLU A 191 -20.05 28.41 -2.65
N ASN A 192 -19.35 28.29 -1.51
CA ASN A 192 -18.51 29.37 -0.96
C ASN A 192 -17.06 28.93 -0.74
N ASP A 193 -16.60 27.91 -1.44
CA ASP A 193 -15.30 27.33 -1.16
C ASP A 193 -14.38 27.40 -2.38
N ASN A 194 -13.17 27.88 -2.14
CA ASN A 194 -12.13 27.90 -3.17
C ASN A 194 -11.59 26.52 -3.51
N MET A 195 -12.10 25.47 -2.87
CA MET A 195 -11.69 24.09 -3.11
C MET A 195 -12.55 23.45 -4.20
N PHE A 196 -11.92 23.13 -5.31
CA PHE A 196 -12.53 22.38 -6.40
C PHE A 196 -12.07 20.94 -6.35
N ILE A 197 -13.02 19.98 -6.30
CA ILE A 197 -12.72 18.55 -6.34
C ILE A 197 -13.29 18.00 -7.63
N LYS A 198 -12.41 17.52 -8.50
CA LYS A 198 -12.80 16.91 -9.77
C LYS A 198 -13.34 15.51 -9.58
N GLY A 199 -14.43 15.21 -10.28
CA GLY A 199 -14.86 13.83 -10.48
C GLY A 199 -13.90 13.07 -11.39
N LYS A 200 -13.99 11.74 -11.37
CA LYS A 200 -13.16 10.84 -12.19
C LYS A 200 -14.02 9.85 -12.94
N GLU A 201 -13.61 9.60 -14.18
CA GLU A 201 -14.16 8.55 -15.04
C GLU A 201 -13.20 7.38 -15.17
N VAL A 202 -13.74 6.17 -15.20
CA VAL A 202 -13.07 4.97 -15.70
C VAL A 202 -13.94 4.36 -16.78
N SER A 203 -13.43 4.29 -18.01
CA SER A 203 -14.18 3.89 -19.19
C SER A 203 -13.80 2.51 -19.71
N ASN A 204 -14.67 1.91 -20.51
CA ASN A 204 -14.46 0.62 -21.19
C ASN A 204 -14.12 -0.56 -20.26
N VAL A 205 -14.68 -0.57 -19.06
CA VAL A 205 -14.50 -1.69 -18.14
C VAL A 205 -15.30 -2.90 -18.66
N GLU A 206 -14.58 -3.86 -19.24
CA GLU A 206 -15.16 -5.11 -19.72
C GLU A 206 -15.40 -6.06 -18.54
N ASN A 207 -16.65 -6.50 -18.36
CA ASN A 207 -16.99 -7.43 -17.27
C ASN A 207 -16.61 -8.86 -17.62
N LYS A 208 -15.36 -9.22 -17.31
CA LYS A 208 -14.78 -10.55 -17.47
C LYS A 208 -14.19 -11.06 -16.16
N PRO A 209 -14.04 -12.39 -15.98
CA PRO A 209 -13.39 -12.95 -14.81
C PRO A 209 -12.00 -12.37 -14.60
N TYR A 210 -11.72 -12.01 -13.35
CA TYR A 210 -10.38 -11.58 -12.95
C TYR A 210 -9.45 -12.80 -12.84
N VAL A 211 -8.26 -12.67 -13.40
CA VAL A 211 -7.19 -13.66 -13.26
C VAL A 211 -5.98 -12.95 -12.63
N PRO A 212 -5.55 -13.36 -11.42
CA PRO A 212 -4.37 -12.79 -10.80
C PRO A 212 -3.13 -12.98 -11.67
N ALA A 213 -2.43 -11.88 -11.93
CA ALA A 213 -1.12 -11.95 -12.60
C ALA A 213 -0.05 -12.41 -11.59
N PRO A 214 1.02 -13.10 -12.03
CA PRO A 214 2.17 -13.38 -11.21
C PRO A 214 2.79 -12.09 -10.68
N TYR A 215 3.28 -12.13 -9.44
CA TYR A 215 4.05 -11.03 -8.88
C TYR A 215 5.44 -11.03 -9.53
N ASN A 216 5.67 -10.11 -10.43
CA ASN A 216 6.84 -10.12 -11.31
C ASN A 216 7.98 -9.30 -10.70
N VAL A 217 8.62 -9.86 -9.68
CA VAL A 217 9.76 -9.25 -8.99
C VAL A 217 10.89 -10.25 -8.84
N GLY A 218 12.09 -9.84 -9.20
CA GLY A 218 13.29 -10.58 -8.88
C GLY A 218 13.55 -10.54 -7.37
N LEU A 219 13.41 -11.67 -6.70
CA LEU A 219 13.85 -11.82 -5.33
C LEU A 219 15.36 -12.02 -5.32
N THR A 220 16.06 -11.26 -4.49
CA THR A 220 17.47 -11.50 -4.16
C THR A 220 17.54 -12.06 -2.75
N ASP A 221 18.41 -13.06 -2.56
CA ASP A 221 18.63 -13.70 -1.27
C ASP A 221 19.91 -13.20 -0.61
N SER A 222 19.87 -13.10 0.71
CA SER A 222 21.07 -12.87 1.50
C SER A 222 20.96 -13.68 2.78
N ILE A 223 22.06 -14.33 3.15
CA ILE A 223 22.15 -15.09 4.39
C ILE A 223 22.84 -14.22 5.42
N THR A 224 22.13 -13.89 6.48
CA THR A 224 22.75 -13.31 7.67
C THR A 224 23.03 -14.43 8.67
N GLY A 225 24.29 -14.57 9.10
CA GLY A 225 24.90 -15.72 9.81
C GLY A 225 24.24 -16.40 11.00
N GLN A 226 22.94 -16.30 11.24
CA GLN A 226 22.25 -16.92 12.37
C GLN A 226 20.85 -17.41 12.00
N LEU A 227 20.75 -18.46 11.19
CA LEU A 227 19.45 -19.05 10.85
C LEU A 227 18.41 -18.00 10.42
N ALA A 228 18.85 -16.97 9.72
CA ALA A 228 18.04 -15.90 9.21
C ALA A 228 18.29 -15.70 7.72
N VAL A 229 17.21 -15.49 6.98
CA VAL A 229 17.22 -15.18 5.55
C VAL A 229 16.68 -13.79 5.37
N THR A 230 17.42 -12.93 4.69
CA THR A 230 16.94 -11.62 4.28
C THR A 230 16.55 -11.68 2.81
N LEU A 231 15.32 -11.35 2.52
CA LEU A 231 14.77 -11.26 1.17
C LEU A 231 14.67 -9.79 0.77
N TYR A 232 15.05 -9.49 -0.45
CA TYR A 232 14.95 -8.15 -1.03
C TYR A 232 14.17 -8.20 -2.34
N TRP A 233 13.34 -7.21 -2.57
CA TRP A 233 12.69 -6.97 -3.86
C TRP A 233 12.34 -5.50 -4.00
N THR A 234 12.03 -5.06 -5.21
CA THR A 234 11.58 -3.69 -5.49
C THR A 234 10.09 -3.69 -5.79
N ASP A 235 9.38 -2.73 -5.21
CA ASP A 235 7.95 -2.54 -5.47
C ASP A 235 7.58 -1.06 -5.35
N LYS A 236 6.74 -0.58 -6.28
CA LYS A 236 6.25 0.80 -6.28
C LYS A 236 4.76 0.92 -5.95
N HIS A 237 4.01 -0.18 -5.97
CA HIS A 237 2.56 -0.11 -6.16
C HIS A 237 1.74 -0.85 -5.13
N ASN A 238 2.36 -1.75 -4.39
CA ASN A 238 1.66 -2.59 -3.44
C ASN A 238 2.01 -2.22 -2.00
N SER A 239 1.01 -2.18 -1.16
CA SER A 239 1.16 -1.70 0.23
C SER A 239 1.52 -2.80 1.20
N SER A 240 1.26 -4.05 0.86
CA SER A 240 1.53 -5.18 1.75
C SER A 240 1.79 -6.48 1.00
N PHE A 241 2.46 -7.41 1.70
CA PHE A 241 2.98 -8.63 1.11
C PHE A 241 2.72 -9.84 1.98
N GLU A 242 2.57 -10.99 1.33
CA GLU A 242 2.62 -12.30 1.93
C GLU A 242 3.89 -13.02 1.49
N ILE A 243 4.63 -13.52 2.45
CA ILE A 243 5.85 -14.27 2.21
C ILE A 243 5.61 -15.72 2.59
N GLU A 244 5.88 -16.62 1.68
CA GLU A 244 5.78 -18.05 1.91
C GLU A 244 7.15 -18.75 1.80
N ARG A 245 7.34 -19.73 2.64
CA ARG A 245 8.52 -20.58 2.70
C ARG A 245 8.14 -22.05 2.66
N ARG A 246 8.98 -22.87 2.04
CA ARG A 246 8.98 -24.32 2.20
C ARG A 246 10.40 -24.87 2.34
N VAL A 247 10.55 -26.07 2.85
CA VAL A 247 11.78 -26.82 2.73
C VAL A 247 11.93 -27.25 1.25
N ALA A 248 13.10 -27.06 0.67
CA ALA A 248 13.34 -27.38 -0.73
C ALA A 248 13.01 -28.83 -1.04
N GLY A 249 12.31 -29.04 -2.16
CA GLY A 249 11.84 -30.35 -2.59
C GLY A 249 10.54 -30.83 -1.94
N THR A 250 9.96 -30.10 -0.97
CA THR A 250 8.63 -30.40 -0.43
C THR A 250 7.56 -29.63 -1.20
N GLN A 251 6.29 -30.08 -1.05
CA GLN A 251 5.16 -29.41 -1.71
C GLN A 251 4.44 -28.41 -0.78
N GLU A 252 4.74 -28.44 0.52
CA GLU A 252 4.00 -27.70 1.53
C GLU A 252 4.57 -26.28 1.71
N TRP A 253 3.91 -25.30 1.13
CA TRP A 253 4.18 -23.89 1.38
C TRP A 253 3.56 -23.44 2.70
N ARG A 254 4.31 -22.68 3.48
CA ARG A 254 3.84 -22.09 4.74
C ARG A 254 4.09 -20.60 4.72
N ARG A 255 3.07 -19.83 5.04
CA ARG A 255 3.19 -18.40 5.24
C ARG A 255 4.05 -18.13 6.48
N VAL A 256 5.04 -17.27 6.35
CA VAL A 256 5.99 -16.92 7.41
C VAL A 256 5.63 -15.65 8.17
N ASN A 257 4.86 -14.76 7.56
CA ASN A 257 4.31 -13.58 8.22
C ASN A 257 2.86 -13.84 8.65
N SER A 258 2.56 -13.66 9.93
CA SER A 258 1.21 -13.89 10.49
C SER A 258 0.18 -12.86 10.03
N LYS A 259 0.63 -11.65 9.69
CA LYS A 259 -0.15 -10.54 9.12
C LYS A 259 0.50 -10.10 7.82
N PRO A 260 -0.21 -9.44 6.89
CA PRO A 260 0.42 -8.86 5.71
C PRO A 260 1.60 -7.99 6.12
N TYR A 261 2.76 -8.23 5.51
CA TYR A 261 3.96 -7.46 5.78
C TYR A 261 3.90 -6.11 5.06
N MET A 262 4.07 -5.05 5.80
CA MET A 262 4.12 -3.68 5.28
C MET A 262 5.51 -3.12 5.48
N PRO A 263 6.24 -2.86 4.42
CA PRO A 263 7.50 -2.16 4.54
C PRO A 263 7.26 -0.71 4.94
N MET A 264 8.06 -0.23 5.88
CA MET A 264 8.14 1.19 6.18
C MET A 264 9.03 1.84 5.14
N TYR A 265 8.43 2.42 4.11
CA TYR A 265 9.19 3.19 3.13
C TYR A 265 9.68 4.50 3.77
N LYS A 266 10.95 4.79 3.61
CA LYS A 266 11.42 6.16 3.82
C LYS A 266 10.84 7.00 2.70
N GLN A 267 10.14 8.07 3.05
CA GLN A 267 9.67 9.06 2.09
C GLN A 267 10.89 9.80 1.50
N ASP A 268 11.58 9.17 0.58
CA ASP A 268 12.46 9.88 -0.32
C ASP A 268 11.65 10.28 -1.54
N LEU A 269 11.55 11.58 -1.76
CA LEU A 269 10.78 12.22 -2.83
C LEU A 269 11.33 11.95 -4.24
N ASP A 270 12.36 11.16 -4.36
CA ASP A 270 12.93 10.74 -5.62
C ASP A 270 12.22 9.47 -6.12
N ASP A 271 11.76 9.52 -7.35
CA ASP A 271 11.02 8.53 -8.14
C ASP A 271 11.81 7.20 -8.38
N LYS A 272 12.60 6.77 -7.39
CA LYS A 272 13.37 5.52 -7.42
C LYS A 272 12.54 4.37 -6.88
N ASP A 273 12.74 3.20 -7.48
CA ASP A 273 12.19 1.94 -6.99
C ASP A 273 12.58 1.74 -5.53
N GLU A 274 11.59 1.63 -4.64
CA GLU A 274 11.86 1.39 -3.24
C GLU A 274 12.15 -0.09 -3.02
N GLU A 275 13.27 -0.36 -2.35
CA GLU A 275 13.65 -1.71 -1.99
C GLU A 275 12.89 -2.15 -0.75
N VAL A 276 12.19 -3.26 -0.87
CA VAL A 276 11.52 -3.93 0.25
C VAL A 276 12.44 -4.98 0.82
N MET A 277 12.59 -5.00 2.14
CA MET A 277 13.40 -5.97 2.86
C MET A 277 12.57 -6.72 3.89
N TYR A 278 12.65 -8.04 3.89
CA TYR A 278 12.03 -8.89 4.89
C TYR A 278 13.02 -9.89 5.46
N VAL A 279 13.05 -10.05 6.78
CA VAL A 279 13.92 -11.00 7.48
C VAL A 279 13.09 -12.13 8.06
N ASP A 280 13.35 -13.35 7.59
CA ASP A 280 12.76 -14.57 8.13
C ASP A 280 13.77 -15.34 8.98
N LYS A 281 13.32 -15.83 10.14
CA LYS A 281 14.09 -16.73 10.99
C LYS A 281 13.68 -18.16 10.71
N VAL A 282 14.62 -18.96 10.23
CA VAL A 282 14.38 -20.38 9.96
C VAL A 282 14.64 -21.24 11.20
N PRO A 283 13.88 -22.34 11.40
CA PRO A 283 13.96 -23.13 12.62
C PRO A 283 15.25 -23.96 12.74
N GLN A 284 15.87 -24.30 11.62
CA GLN A 284 17.05 -25.16 11.56
C GLN A 284 17.83 -24.92 10.26
N PRO A 285 19.13 -25.33 10.21
CA PRO A 285 19.87 -25.33 8.96
C PRO A 285 19.19 -26.18 7.89
N GLY A 286 19.25 -25.73 6.64
CA GLY A 286 18.63 -26.46 5.52
C GLY A 286 18.55 -25.63 4.26
N THR A 287 17.99 -26.21 3.22
CA THR A 287 17.68 -25.49 1.98
C THR A 287 16.21 -25.16 1.97
N TYR A 288 15.91 -23.89 1.80
CA TYR A 288 14.56 -23.34 1.81
C TYR A 288 14.25 -22.66 0.47
N GLU A 289 13.00 -22.69 0.11
CA GLU A 289 12.49 -21.96 -1.04
C GLU A 289 11.49 -20.90 -0.56
N TYR A 290 11.56 -19.72 -1.17
CA TYR A 290 10.71 -18.58 -0.86
C TYR A 290 9.99 -18.09 -2.09
N ARG A 291 8.79 -17.55 -1.89
CA ARG A 291 8.03 -16.80 -2.87
C ARG A 291 7.23 -15.71 -2.18
N VAL A 292 6.92 -14.65 -2.92
CA VAL A 292 6.20 -13.47 -2.43
C VAL A 292 4.95 -13.24 -3.24
N MET A 293 3.90 -12.84 -2.59
CA MET A 293 2.66 -12.34 -3.18
C MET A 293 2.40 -10.94 -2.66
N ALA A 294 1.86 -10.06 -3.49
CA ALA A 294 1.48 -8.71 -3.09
C ALA A 294 -0.04 -8.59 -2.97
N HIS A 295 -0.50 -7.75 -2.04
CA HIS A 295 -1.89 -7.32 -1.97
C HIS A 295 -2.08 -6.02 -2.71
N ASP A 296 -3.15 -5.94 -3.48
CA ASP A 296 -3.50 -4.77 -4.27
C ASP A 296 -4.63 -3.95 -3.64
N ALA A 297 -4.97 -2.82 -4.29
CA ALA A 297 -6.01 -1.90 -3.82
C ALA A 297 -7.41 -2.52 -3.74
N PHE A 298 -7.67 -3.64 -4.40
CA PHE A 298 -8.95 -4.36 -4.35
C PHE A 298 -9.01 -5.39 -3.22
N GLY A 299 -7.89 -5.61 -2.52
CA GLY A 299 -7.73 -6.67 -1.52
C GLY A 299 -7.48 -8.04 -2.13
N ASP A 300 -7.19 -8.11 -3.42
CA ASP A 300 -6.78 -9.35 -4.08
C ASP A 300 -5.30 -9.59 -3.88
N THR A 301 -4.93 -10.86 -3.88
CA THR A 301 -3.53 -11.28 -3.82
C THR A 301 -3.06 -11.64 -5.22
N THR A 302 -1.88 -11.19 -5.61
CA THR A 302 -1.25 -11.61 -6.87
C THR A 302 -1.01 -13.12 -6.87
N ALA A 303 -0.79 -13.70 -8.03
CA ALA A 303 -0.18 -15.02 -8.09
C ALA A 303 1.26 -14.93 -7.55
N PRO A 304 1.81 -16.04 -7.01
CA PRO A 304 3.15 -16.02 -6.42
C PRO A 304 4.24 -15.58 -7.42
N SER A 305 5.28 -14.95 -6.90
CA SER A 305 6.51 -14.67 -7.63
C SER A 305 7.24 -15.97 -8.04
N GLU A 306 8.28 -15.83 -8.85
CA GLU A 306 9.26 -16.89 -9.02
C GLU A 306 9.84 -17.29 -7.66
N THR A 307 10.24 -18.55 -7.58
CA THR A 307 10.81 -19.15 -6.35
C THR A 307 12.29 -18.88 -6.27
N VAL A 308 12.74 -18.41 -5.11
CA VAL A 308 14.16 -18.27 -4.77
C VAL A 308 14.57 -19.37 -3.80
N THR A 309 15.69 -20.04 -4.07
CA THR A 309 16.24 -21.09 -3.23
C THR A 309 17.41 -20.56 -2.41
N VAL A 310 17.33 -20.71 -1.10
CA VAL A 310 18.34 -20.22 -0.14
C VAL A 310 18.85 -21.39 0.70
N LYS A 311 20.16 -21.54 0.79
CA LYS A 311 20.80 -22.51 1.69
C LYS A 311 21.20 -21.80 2.97
N VAL A 312 20.65 -22.24 4.10
CA VAL A 312 20.90 -21.69 5.43
C VAL A 312 21.60 -22.73 6.29
N GLY A 313 22.63 -22.28 6.98
CA GLY A 313 23.40 -23.13 7.89
C GLY A 313 24.58 -23.81 7.23
N ASP A 314 25.60 -24.00 8.03
CA ASP A 314 26.96 -24.41 7.74
C ASP A 314 27.90 -23.26 7.27
N MET A 315 27.68 -22.08 7.86
CA MET A 315 28.77 -21.13 7.91
C MET A 315 29.74 -21.58 9.01
N LYS A 316 30.71 -22.43 8.64
CA LYS A 316 31.92 -22.46 9.44
C LYS A 316 32.43 -21.01 9.47
N PRO A 317 32.52 -20.40 10.65
CA PRO A 317 33.10 -19.06 10.69
C PRO A 317 34.45 -19.15 9.98
N PRO A 318 34.76 -18.20 9.11
CA PRO A 318 36.08 -18.18 8.48
C PRO A 318 37.10 -18.32 9.62
N LYS A 319 38.07 -19.19 9.44
CA LYS A 319 39.15 -19.27 10.39
C LYS A 319 39.70 -17.88 10.56
N GLY A 320 39.84 -17.44 11.80
CA GLY A 320 40.46 -16.15 12.08
C GLY A 320 41.84 -16.06 11.40
N PRO A 321 42.20 -14.91 10.84
CA PRO A 321 43.48 -14.75 10.21
C PRO A 321 44.60 -15.12 11.21
N THR A 322 45.54 -15.91 10.76
CA THR A 322 46.71 -16.26 11.60
C THR A 322 47.63 -15.05 11.65
N ILE A 323 47.80 -14.49 12.84
CA ILE A 323 48.78 -13.39 13.04
C ILE A 323 50.17 -13.97 12.87
N THR A 324 50.88 -13.51 11.86
CA THR A 324 52.23 -13.99 11.52
C THR A 324 53.34 -13.15 12.11
N LEU A 325 53.07 -11.88 12.35
CA LEU A 325 54.05 -10.96 12.92
C LEU A 325 53.33 -9.84 13.68
N VAL A 326 53.86 -9.52 14.85
CA VAL A 326 53.51 -8.29 15.56
C VAL A 326 54.86 -7.56 15.82
N ASN A 327 55.05 -6.43 15.18
CA ASN A 327 56.21 -5.58 15.43
C ASN A 327 55.74 -4.30 16.10
N ILE A 328 56.34 -3.98 17.25
CA ILE A 328 56.06 -2.76 17.99
C ILE A 328 57.28 -1.86 17.82
N ASP A 329 57.11 -0.81 17.04
CA ASP A 329 58.15 0.16 16.81
C ASP A 329 58.06 1.28 17.88
N ARG A 330 59.09 1.35 18.73
CA ARG A 330 59.21 2.39 19.76
C ARG A 330 60.34 3.30 19.37
N PRO A 331 60.09 4.39 18.68
CA PRO A 331 61.13 5.25 18.13
C PRO A 331 62.01 5.93 19.18
N ASP A 332 61.54 6.01 20.42
CA ASP A 332 62.42 6.54 21.53
C ASP A 332 61.82 6.13 22.89
N GLU A 333 62.54 5.32 23.65
CA GLU A 333 62.11 4.91 25.01
C GLU A 333 62.15 6.06 26.03
N LYS A 334 62.79 7.19 25.71
CA LYS A 334 62.92 8.33 26.60
C LYS A 334 61.95 9.48 26.34
N ASP A 335 61.23 9.42 25.27
CA ASP A 335 60.22 10.46 24.90
C ASP A 335 58.77 9.89 24.90
N PRO A 336 58.05 10.09 25.98
CA PRO A 336 56.68 9.58 26.09
C PRO A 336 55.67 10.28 25.16
N THR A 337 56.10 11.34 24.45
CA THR A 337 55.23 12.07 23.51
C THR A 337 55.26 11.50 22.10
N LYS A 338 56.25 10.65 21.79
CA LYS A 338 56.34 10.00 20.48
C LYS A 338 55.37 8.82 20.36
N GLN A 339 54.65 8.80 19.26
CA GLN A 339 53.69 7.73 18.96
C GLN A 339 54.37 6.37 18.82
N ILE A 340 53.79 5.37 19.45
CA ILE A 340 54.19 3.96 19.32
C ILE A 340 53.35 3.36 18.17
N PHE A 341 54.02 2.77 17.21
CA PHE A 341 53.35 2.09 16.08
C PHE A 341 53.42 0.58 16.29
N ALA A 342 52.28 -0.08 16.09
CA ALA A 342 52.23 -1.52 16.01
C ALA A 342 51.90 -1.96 14.57
N THR A 343 52.79 -2.73 13.98
CA THR A 343 52.55 -3.36 12.68
C THR A 343 52.14 -4.80 12.94
N ILE A 344 50.95 -5.13 12.51
CA ILE A 344 50.40 -6.49 12.64
C ILE A 344 50.30 -7.05 11.22
N SER A 345 50.97 -8.16 10.97
CA SER A 345 50.84 -8.92 9.72
C SER A 345 50.08 -10.19 9.98
N TRP A 346 49.19 -10.52 9.06
CA TRP A 346 48.41 -11.74 9.14
C TRP A 346 48.29 -12.40 7.77
N GLN A 347 48.10 -13.70 7.78
CA GLN A 347 47.85 -14.50 6.62
C GLN A 347 46.34 -14.84 6.56
N LYS A 348 45.72 -14.60 5.41
CA LYS A 348 44.35 -15.01 5.14
C LYS A 348 44.40 -16.48 4.73
N ASP A 349 43.59 -17.33 5.39
CA ASP A 349 43.40 -18.73 4.99
C ASP A 349 42.57 -18.85 3.70
#